data_5cf1ed4b8cad82ba7299847af64156e4
#
_entry.id   5cf1ed4b8cad82ba7299847af64156e4
#
_cell.length_a   1.000
_cell.length_b   1.000
_cell.length_c   1.000
_cell.angle_alpha   90.00
_cell.angle_beta   90.00
_cell.angle_gamma   90.00
#
_symmetry.space_group_name_H-M   'P 1'
#
loop_
_entity.id
_entity.type
_entity.pdbx_description
1 polymer ?
#
loop_
_entity_poly.entity_id
_entity_poly.type
_entity_poly.pdbx_seq_one_letter_code
_entity_poly.pdbx_strand_id
1 'polypeptide(L)'
;KMAVRCALTGHLVVSTIHSFSCVSTILRMLDLGVEKYQLKDVLKGISSQRLFEKTNGEKTGIYEYMNEKEITYYFEKGDVSDAFIPLSKQIEQALFQNEITYEQAKEYIA
;
A
#
# COMPACT_ATOMS: atom_id res chain seq x y z
N LYS A 1 3.33 4.31 -17.34
CA LYS A 1 4.29 3.66 -18.27
C LYS A 1 5.62 4.40 -18.36
N MET A 2 5.57 5.71 -18.46
CA MET A 2 6.81 6.51 -18.54
C MET A 2 7.67 6.33 -17.28
N ALA A 3 7.06 6.32 -16.10
CA ALA A 3 7.77 6.10 -14.85
C ALA A 3 8.48 4.74 -14.83
N VAL A 4 7.82 3.69 -15.32
CA VAL A 4 8.42 2.35 -15.42
C VAL A 4 9.59 2.35 -16.39
N ARG A 5 9.48 3.02 -17.53
CA ARG A 5 10.58 3.14 -18.48
C ARG A 5 11.79 3.84 -17.88
N CYS A 6 11.56 4.94 -17.15
CA CYS A 6 12.65 5.65 -16.47
C CYS A 6 13.32 4.75 -15.42
N ALA A 7 12.55 3.98 -14.66
CA ALA A 7 13.09 3.06 -13.66
C ALA A 7 13.91 1.94 -14.29
N LEU A 8 13.46 1.41 -15.46
CA LEU A 8 14.18 0.38 -16.20
C LEU A 8 15.54 0.87 -16.70
N THR A 9 15.70 2.17 -16.95
CA THR A 9 16.98 2.76 -17.37
C THR A 9 17.86 3.19 -16.19
N GLY A 10 17.54 2.80 -14.98
CA GLY A 10 18.35 3.04 -13.78
C GLY A 10 18.03 4.29 -13.01
N HIS A 11 16.99 5.02 -13.37
CA HIS A 11 16.57 6.23 -12.66
C HIS A 11 15.71 5.87 -11.46
N LEU A 12 15.91 6.54 -10.32
CA LEU A 12 15.00 6.46 -9.19
C LEU A 12 13.76 7.31 -9.49
N VAL A 13 12.58 6.67 -9.44
CA VAL A 13 11.32 7.33 -9.73
C VAL A 13 10.38 7.17 -8.55
N VAL A 14 9.75 8.27 -8.13
CA VAL A 14 8.66 8.27 -7.14
C VAL A 14 7.41 8.77 -7.82
N SER A 15 6.33 8.03 -7.68
CA SER A 15 5.05 8.37 -8.31
C SER A 15 3.89 8.06 -7.38
N THR A 16 2.73 8.67 -7.66
CA THR A 16 1.50 8.43 -6.91
C THR A 16 0.43 7.87 -7.83
N ILE A 17 -0.45 7.07 -7.24
CA ILE A 17 -1.57 6.48 -7.95
C ILE A 17 -2.75 6.39 -6.99
N HIS A 18 -3.95 6.70 -7.45
CA HIS A 18 -5.15 6.59 -6.62
C HIS A 18 -5.54 5.13 -6.47
N SER A 19 -5.43 4.62 -5.23
CA SER A 19 -5.70 3.24 -4.93
C SER A 19 -6.01 3.08 -3.44
N PHE A 20 -6.66 1.97 -3.07
CA PHE A 20 -7.08 1.72 -1.70
C PHE A 20 -6.05 0.94 -0.87
N SER A 21 -5.13 0.23 -1.51
CA SER A 21 -4.16 -0.61 -0.82
C SER A 21 -2.94 -0.83 -1.69
N CYS A 22 -1.89 -1.42 -1.12
CA CYS A 22 -0.69 -1.78 -1.88
C CYS A 22 -1.01 -2.79 -2.98
N VAL A 23 -1.82 -3.81 -2.68
CA VAL A 23 -2.23 -4.81 -3.67
C VAL A 23 -3.05 -4.18 -4.79
N SER A 24 -4.02 -3.33 -4.45
CA SER A 24 -4.82 -2.66 -5.47
C SER A 24 -4.00 -1.71 -6.32
N THR A 25 -2.92 -1.13 -5.77
CA THR A 25 -1.98 -0.34 -6.55
C THR A 25 -1.30 -1.18 -7.64
N ILE A 26 -0.83 -2.38 -7.29
CA ILE A 26 -0.24 -3.31 -8.26
C ILE A 26 -1.25 -3.65 -9.34
N LEU A 27 -2.47 -4.02 -8.96
CA LEU A 27 -3.52 -4.39 -9.90
C LEU A 27 -3.88 -3.22 -10.81
N ARG A 28 -3.92 -2.00 -10.27
CA ARG A 28 -4.19 -0.79 -11.05
C ARG A 28 -3.12 -0.55 -12.10
N MET A 29 -1.86 -0.73 -11.74
CA MET A 29 -0.76 -0.58 -12.70
C MET A 29 -0.83 -1.61 -13.82
N LEU A 30 -1.17 -2.85 -13.50
CA LEU A 30 -1.36 -3.91 -14.50
C LEU A 30 -2.53 -3.57 -15.43
N ASP A 31 -3.63 -3.05 -14.90
CA ASP A 31 -4.78 -2.60 -15.69
C ASP A 31 -4.41 -1.44 -16.64
N LEU A 32 -3.49 -0.58 -16.22
CA LEU A 32 -3.01 0.52 -17.05
C LEU A 32 -2.03 0.07 -18.13
N GLY A 33 -1.77 -1.22 -18.22
CA GLY A 33 -0.97 -1.80 -19.30
C GLY A 33 0.51 -1.97 -18.99
N VAL A 34 0.92 -1.81 -17.73
CA VAL A 34 2.31 -2.12 -17.33
C VAL A 34 2.46 -3.64 -17.29
N GLU A 35 3.54 -4.15 -17.87
CA GLU A 35 3.78 -5.59 -17.91
C GLU A 35 4.23 -6.10 -16.53
N LYS A 36 3.72 -7.27 -16.15
CA LYS A 36 3.94 -7.87 -14.84
C LYS A 36 5.43 -8.01 -14.50
N TYR A 37 6.22 -8.57 -15.40
CA TYR A 37 7.64 -8.81 -15.13
C TYR A 37 8.43 -7.51 -15.06
N GLN A 38 8.06 -6.48 -15.82
CA GLN A 38 8.67 -5.17 -15.72
C GLN A 38 8.37 -4.50 -14.38
N LEU A 39 7.13 -4.59 -13.95
CA LEU A 39 6.70 -4.03 -12.68
C LEU A 39 7.43 -4.70 -11.52
N LYS A 40 7.55 -6.01 -11.54
CA LYS A 40 8.29 -6.79 -10.55
C LYS A 40 9.75 -6.33 -10.46
N ASP A 41 10.38 -6.03 -11.59
CA ASP A 41 11.79 -5.63 -11.61
C ASP A 41 12.04 -4.21 -11.08
N VAL A 42 11.09 -3.29 -11.26
CA VAL A 42 11.31 -1.88 -10.95
C VAL A 42 10.70 -1.43 -9.62
N LEU A 43 9.65 -2.09 -9.13
CA LEU A 43 9.01 -1.69 -7.88
C LEU A 43 9.90 -2.01 -6.68
N LYS A 44 10.21 -1.00 -5.87
CA LYS A 44 11.02 -1.13 -4.66
C LYS A 44 10.21 -0.98 -3.39
N GLY A 45 9.05 -0.36 -3.46
CA GLY A 45 8.17 -0.19 -2.33
C GLY A 45 6.86 0.44 -2.74
N ILE A 46 5.81 0.12 -1.98
CA ILE A 46 4.48 0.69 -2.16
C ILE A 46 3.96 1.06 -0.78
N SER A 47 3.41 2.26 -0.65
CA SER A 47 2.77 2.71 0.57
C SER A 47 1.35 3.16 0.28
N SER A 48 0.41 2.76 1.10
CA SER A 48 -0.97 3.21 1.04
C SER A 48 -1.36 3.78 2.40
N GLN A 49 -1.94 4.97 2.41
CA GLN A 49 -2.17 5.74 3.63
C GLN A 49 -3.61 6.23 3.71
N ARG A 50 -4.11 6.31 4.95
CA ARG A 50 -5.38 6.98 5.27
C ARG A 50 -5.17 7.94 6.42
N LEU A 51 -5.84 9.09 6.35
CA LEU A 51 -5.81 10.10 7.41
C LEU A 51 -7.00 9.91 8.33
N PHE A 52 -6.73 9.95 9.62
CA PHE A 52 -7.75 9.83 10.67
C PHE A 52 -7.60 10.97 11.66
N GLU A 53 -8.69 11.33 12.31
CA GLU A 53 -8.68 12.24 13.43
C GLU A 53 -8.56 11.43 14.71
N LYS A 54 -7.53 11.73 15.52
CA LYS A 54 -7.36 11.10 16.82
C LYS A 54 -8.45 11.53 17.79
N THR A 55 -8.63 10.75 18.86
CA THR A 55 -9.59 11.08 19.92
C THR A 55 -9.30 12.41 20.60
N ASN A 56 -8.06 12.89 20.54
CA ASN A 56 -7.66 14.20 21.09
C ASN A 56 -7.80 15.36 20.09
N GLY A 57 -8.35 15.11 18.90
CA GLY A 57 -8.55 16.12 17.86
C GLY A 57 -7.40 16.29 16.89
N GLU A 58 -6.25 15.68 17.14
CA GLU A 58 -5.12 15.71 16.22
C GLU A 58 -5.33 14.76 15.05
N LYS A 59 -4.72 15.05 13.92
CA LYS A 59 -4.78 14.16 12.76
C LYS A 59 -3.59 13.19 12.76
N THR A 60 -3.82 11.96 12.29
CA THR A 60 -2.77 10.96 12.17
C THR A 60 -2.92 10.21 10.85
N GLY A 61 -1.79 9.77 10.29
CA GLY A 61 -1.78 8.90 9.12
C GLY A 61 -1.61 7.45 9.56
N ILE A 62 -2.44 6.57 9.03
CA ILE A 62 -2.30 5.14 9.20
C ILE A 62 -2.04 4.56 7.83
N TYR A 63 -1.03 3.70 7.71
CA TYR A 63 -0.59 3.23 6.41
C TYR A 63 -0.17 1.77 6.44
N GLU A 64 -0.20 1.16 5.26
CA GLU A 64 0.45 -0.12 5.01
C GLU A 64 1.63 0.11 4.06
N TYR A 65 2.63 -0.74 4.17
CA TYR A 65 3.83 -0.65 3.33
C TYR A 65 4.21 -2.03 2.83
N MET A 66 4.48 -2.13 1.56
CA MET A 66 4.96 -3.35 0.92
C MET A 66 6.37 -3.12 0.42
N ASN A 67 7.36 -3.81 1.00
CA ASN A 67 8.75 -3.70 0.60
C ASN A 67 9.05 -4.56 -0.64
N GLU A 68 10.28 -4.51 -1.12
CA GLU A 68 10.67 -5.26 -2.32
C GLU A 68 10.46 -6.76 -2.18
N LYS A 69 10.77 -7.34 -1.01
CA LYS A 69 10.57 -8.78 -0.76
C LYS A 69 9.09 -9.15 -0.80
N GLU A 70 8.24 -8.31 -0.22
CA GLU A 70 6.81 -8.55 -0.19
C GLU A 70 6.18 -8.39 -1.57
N ILE A 71 6.67 -7.45 -2.37
CA ILE A 71 6.26 -7.27 -3.76
C ILE A 71 6.61 -8.52 -4.57
N THR A 72 7.84 -9.02 -4.44
CA THR A 72 8.30 -10.24 -5.11
C THR A 72 7.46 -11.43 -4.69
N TYR A 73 7.20 -11.58 -3.40
CA TYR A 73 6.36 -12.66 -2.87
C TYR A 73 4.96 -12.62 -3.49
N TYR A 74 4.35 -11.44 -3.56
CA TYR A 74 3.02 -11.29 -4.15
C TYR A 74 2.99 -11.73 -5.61
N PHE A 75 3.99 -11.33 -6.40
CA PHE A 75 4.04 -11.72 -7.81
C PHE A 75 4.27 -13.22 -7.99
N GLU A 76 5.01 -13.86 -7.09
CA GLU A 76 5.30 -15.29 -7.19
C GLU A 76 4.16 -16.17 -6.65
N LYS A 77 3.52 -15.76 -5.57
CA LYS A 77 2.53 -16.58 -4.84
C LYS A 77 1.08 -16.17 -5.11
N GLY A 78 0.85 -14.97 -5.64
CA GLY A 78 -0.50 -14.47 -5.89
C GLY A 78 -1.22 -13.94 -4.66
N ASP A 79 -0.53 -13.85 -3.53
CA ASP A 79 -1.08 -13.34 -2.28
C ASP A 79 0.03 -12.69 -1.46
N VAL A 80 -0.35 -11.95 -0.40
CA VAL A 80 0.59 -11.29 0.49
C VAL A 80 1.24 -12.29 1.43
N SER A 81 2.46 -11.98 1.89
CA SER A 81 3.16 -12.81 2.87
C SER A 81 2.62 -12.60 4.28
N ASP A 82 2.94 -13.52 5.19
CA ASP A 82 2.56 -13.39 6.61
C ASP A 82 3.24 -12.18 7.29
N ALA A 83 4.34 -11.72 6.75
CA ALA A 83 5.06 -10.56 7.29
C ALA A 83 4.40 -9.23 6.91
N PHE A 84 3.53 -9.22 5.90
CA PHE A 84 2.83 -8.02 5.48
C PHE A 84 1.69 -7.70 6.44
N ILE A 85 1.67 -6.45 6.95
CA ILE A 85 0.62 -5.99 7.85
C ILE A 85 -0.33 -5.09 7.06
N PRO A 86 -1.53 -5.57 6.70
CA PRO A 86 -2.46 -4.77 5.92
C PRO A 86 -3.00 -3.57 6.69
N LEU A 87 -3.48 -2.57 5.95
CA LEU A 87 -4.02 -1.34 6.52
C LEU A 87 -5.14 -1.60 7.53
N SER A 88 -6.02 -2.57 7.25
CA SER A 88 -7.10 -2.94 8.15
C SER A 88 -6.59 -3.35 9.53
N LYS A 89 -5.49 -4.09 9.59
CA LYS A 89 -4.89 -4.50 10.87
C LYS A 89 -4.24 -3.32 11.60
N GLN A 90 -3.63 -2.41 10.88
CA GLN A 90 -3.07 -1.18 11.45
C GLN A 90 -4.18 -0.33 12.07
N ILE A 91 -5.32 -0.24 11.39
CA ILE A 91 -6.50 0.50 11.87
C ILE A 91 -7.09 -0.18 13.12
N GLU A 92 -7.19 -1.51 13.13
CA GLU A 92 -7.63 -2.25 14.30
C GLU A 92 -6.75 -1.98 15.51
N GLN A 93 -5.43 -1.94 15.34
CA GLN A 93 -4.50 -1.63 16.41
C GLN A 93 -4.71 -0.21 16.95
N ALA A 94 -4.89 0.76 16.07
CA ALA A 94 -5.15 2.14 16.46
C ALA A 94 -6.46 2.26 17.24
N LEU A 95 -7.49 1.53 16.82
CA LEU A 95 -8.77 1.48 17.54
C LEU A 95 -8.61 0.86 18.92
N PHE A 96 -7.89 -0.24 19.01
CA PHE A 96 -7.65 -0.94 20.27
C PHE A 96 -6.89 -0.06 21.27
N GLN A 97 -5.97 0.76 20.77
CA GLN A 97 -5.19 1.70 21.57
C GLN A 97 -5.92 3.01 21.86
N ASN A 98 -7.18 3.12 21.43
CA ASN A 98 -8.00 4.33 21.56
C ASN A 98 -7.43 5.57 20.87
N GLU A 99 -6.63 5.39 19.85
CA GLU A 99 -6.09 6.51 19.05
C GLU A 99 -7.14 7.08 18.11
N ILE A 100 -8.05 6.24 17.61
CA ILE A 100 -9.16 6.64 16.72
C ILE A 100 -10.47 6.06 17.25
N THR A 101 -11.60 6.59 16.77
CA THR A 101 -12.92 6.11 17.17
C THR A 101 -13.39 4.97 16.29
N TYR A 102 -14.31 4.15 16.80
CA TYR A 102 -14.94 3.09 16.01
C TYR A 102 -15.65 3.67 14.77
N GLU A 103 -16.27 4.83 14.89
CA GLU A 103 -16.95 5.47 13.76
C GLU A 103 -16.02 5.72 12.57
N GLN A 104 -14.78 6.11 12.85
CA GLN A 104 -13.77 6.30 11.79
C GLN A 104 -13.25 4.98 11.23
N ALA A 105 -13.13 3.97 12.07
CA ALA A 105 -12.51 2.69 11.71
C ALA A 105 -13.45 1.74 10.98
N LYS A 106 -14.75 1.82 11.22
CA LYS A 106 -15.72 0.80 10.79
C LYS A 106 -15.76 0.54 9.28
N GLU A 107 -15.45 1.54 8.47
CA GLU A 107 -15.42 1.40 7.01
C GLU A 107 -14.28 0.51 6.53
N TYR A 108 -13.25 0.33 7.34
CA TYR A 108 -12.02 -0.34 6.95
C TYR A 108 -11.84 -1.72 7.60
N ILE A 109 -12.58 -2.01 8.68
CA ILE A 109 -12.41 -3.24 9.46
C ILE A 109 -13.62 -4.17 9.39
N ALA A 110 -14.63 -3.80 8.66
CA ALA A 110 -15.88 -4.56 8.57
C ALA A 110 -15.69 -5.96 7.96
#